data_883275746dba1d3772f6d93ebd81a725
#
_entry.id   883275746dba1d3772f6d93ebd81a725
#
_cell.length_a   1.000
_cell.length_b   1.000
_cell.length_c   1.000
_cell.angle_alpha   90.00
_cell.angle_beta   90.00
_cell.angle_gamma   90.00
#
_symmetry.space_group_name_H-M   'P 1'
#
loop_
_entity.id
_entity.type
_entity.pdbx_description
1 polymer ?
#
loop_
_entity_poly.entity_id
_entity_poly.type
_entity_poly.pdbx_seq_one_letter_code
_entity_poly.pdbx_strand_id
1 'polypeptide(L)'
;MKGTYPKNKTIVAALAALAWFGLLLQFFITLQSNIQSGHGAVQGIVIFLGYFTILTNLVVCLALTLPLLAPATSAGRFFARSDVNAGVATSIVFVGLAYYFLLRNVWNPQGLSLLANAILHYVTPALFLIYWWFAFPKGALRWSYPLIWSIYPTAYMVYVLIRGEIIGRYPYGFIDPSAIGYQRTMINAVGLLVVFVALGLILVALARLQRRIST
;
A
#
# COMPACT_ATOMS: atom_id res chain seq x y z
N MET A 1 13.44 15.20 16.08
CA MET A 1 14.29 15.09 14.88
C MET A 1 13.53 15.75 13.71
N LYS A 2 14.05 16.86 13.18
CA LYS A 2 13.46 17.52 12.01
C LYS A 2 13.68 16.63 10.81
N GLY A 3 12.64 15.94 10.32
CA GLY A 3 12.67 15.22 9.06
C GLY A 3 12.90 16.21 7.94
N THR A 4 14.01 16.08 7.22
CA THR A 4 14.25 16.84 6.00
C THR A 4 13.42 16.21 4.91
N TYR A 5 12.23 16.76 4.67
CA TYR A 5 11.42 16.43 3.50
C TYR A 5 12.25 16.69 2.22
N PRO A 6 12.12 15.87 1.17
CA PRO A 6 12.97 15.95 -0.01
C PRO A 6 12.98 17.33 -0.65
N LYS A 7 14.18 17.77 -1.03
CA LYS A 7 14.43 19.12 -1.57
C LYS A 7 13.71 19.36 -2.90
N ASN A 8 13.46 18.33 -3.70
CA ASN A 8 12.82 18.50 -5.02
C ASN A 8 11.31 18.28 -4.96
N LYS A 9 10.57 19.35 -4.68
CA LYS A 9 9.11 19.35 -4.61
C LYS A 9 8.43 18.94 -5.94
N THR A 10 9.06 19.25 -7.08
CA THR A 10 8.53 18.94 -8.40
C THR A 10 8.46 17.41 -8.62
N ILE A 11 9.52 16.69 -8.26
CA ILE A 11 9.53 15.22 -8.35
C ILE A 11 8.44 14.62 -7.44
N VAL A 12 8.33 15.11 -6.20
CA VAL A 12 7.29 14.63 -5.28
C VAL A 12 5.89 14.90 -5.80
N ALA A 13 5.65 16.09 -6.39
CA ALA A 13 4.37 16.43 -6.99
C ALA A 13 4.04 15.54 -8.19
N ALA A 14 5.02 15.24 -9.05
CA ALA A 14 4.84 14.33 -10.18
C ALA A 14 4.51 12.90 -9.72
N LEU A 15 5.22 12.39 -8.71
CA LEU A 15 4.93 11.08 -8.13
C LEU A 15 3.53 11.04 -7.48
N ALA A 16 3.14 12.10 -6.75
CA ALA A 16 1.81 12.22 -6.18
C ALA A 16 0.73 12.23 -7.25
N ALA A 17 0.91 13.02 -8.32
CA ALA A 17 -0.04 13.08 -9.44
C ALA A 17 -0.23 11.71 -10.12
N LEU A 18 0.87 10.97 -10.35
CA LEU A 18 0.80 9.63 -10.93
C LEU A 18 0.09 8.63 -10.01
N ALA A 19 0.40 8.64 -8.71
CA ALA A 19 -0.24 7.75 -7.73
C ALA A 19 -1.75 8.05 -7.61
N TRP A 20 -2.14 9.33 -7.52
CA TRP A 20 -3.54 9.73 -7.53
C TRP A 20 -4.24 9.36 -8.83
N PHE A 21 -3.60 9.55 -9.98
CA PHE A 21 -4.16 9.16 -11.27
C PHE A 21 -4.49 7.67 -11.30
N GLY A 22 -3.57 6.79 -10.90
CA GLY A 22 -3.81 5.35 -10.85
C GLY A 22 -4.96 4.97 -9.91
N LEU A 23 -4.99 5.59 -8.72
CA LEU A 23 -6.02 5.33 -7.72
C LEU A 23 -7.41 5.81 -8.19
N LEU A 24 -7.51 7.01 -8.75
CA LEU A 24 -8.76 7.58 -9.25
C LEU A 24 -9.25 6.84 -10.51
N LEU A 25 -8.35 6.42 -11.39
CA LEU A 25 -8.69 5.59 -12.54
C LEU A 25 -9.31 4.26 -12.10
N GLN A 26 -8.69 3.58 -11.12
CA GLN A 26 -9.24 2.34 -10.58
C GLN A 26 -10.58 2.56 -9.87
N PHE A 27 -10.73 3.68 -9.15
CA PHE A 27 -12.00 4.05 -8.53
C PHE A 27 -13.10 4.21 -9.57
N PHE A 28 -12.84 4.97 -10.63
CA PHE A 28 -13.78 5.17 -11.74
C PHE A 28 -14.19 3.85 -12.39
N ILE A 29 -13.21 2.98 -12.70
CA ILE A 29 -13.47 1.66 -13.32
C ILE A 29 -14.36 0.81 -12.41
N THR A 30 -14.03 0.75 -11.11
CA THR A 30 -14.79 -0.06 -10.14
C THR A 30 -16.23 0.47 -10.00
N LEU A 31 -16.38 1.80 -9.91
CA LEU A 31 -17.68 2.44 -9.77
C LEU A 31 -18.55 2.21 -11.01
N GLN A 32 -18.00 2.45 -12.19
CA GLN A 32 -18.70 2.26 -13.48
C GLN A 32 -19.15 0.80 -13.66
N SER A 33 -18.27 -0.16 -13.39
CA SER A 33 -18.59 -1.60 -13.48
C SER A 33 -19.74 -1.99 -12.55
N ASN A 34 -19.75 -1.47 -11.31
CA ASN A 34 -20.84 -1.79 -10.36
C ASN A 34 -22.16 -1.14 -10.76
N ILE A 35 -22.15 0.09 -11.26
CA ILE A 35 -23.35 0.76 -11.74
C ILE A 35 -23.93 0.01 -12.95
N GLN A 36 -23.10 -0.35 -13.94
CA GLN A 36 -23.53 -1.10 -15.12
C GLN A 36 -24.06 -2.49 -14.80
N SER A 37 -23.57 -3.12 -13.72
CA SER A 37 -24.06 -4.40 -13.22
C SER A 37 -25.33 -4.29 -12.35
N GLY A 38 -25.93 -3.09 -12.22
CA GLY A 38 -27.13 -2.88 -11.41
C GLY A 38 -26.92 -2.82 -9.89
N HIS A 39 -25.69 -2.85 -9.41
CA HIS A 39 -25.37 -2.89 -7.97
C HIS A 39 -25.28 -1.50 -7.31
N GLY A 40 -25.23 -0.42 -8.11
CA GLY A 40 -25.18 0.95 -7.63
C GLY A 40 -23.82 1.44 -7.13
N ALA A 41 -23.72 2.78 -6.94
CA ALA A 41 -22.47 3.46 -6.61
C ALA A 41 -21.95 3.12 -5.21
N VAL A 42 -22.84 3.01 -4.22
CA VAL A 42 -22.47 2.72 -2.82
C VAL A 42 -21.75 1.37 -2.72
N GLN A 43 -22.27 0.34 -3.38
CA GLN A 43 -21.61 -0.97 -3.41
C GLN A 43 -20.26 -0.90 -4.11
N GLY A 44 -20.13 -0.12 -5.19
CA GLY A 44 -18.85 0.13 -5.86
C GLY A 44 -17.81 0.72 -4.90
N ILE A 45 -18.18 1.71 -4.09
CA ILE A 45 -17.29 2.32 -3.06
C ILE A 45 -16.89 1.28 -2.01
N VAL A 46 -17.86 0.52 -1.51
CA VAL A 46 -17.61 -0.54 -0.49
C VAL A 46 -16.67 -1.61 -1.04
N ILE A 47 -16.84 -2.03 -2.30
CA ILE A 47 -15.95 -3.00 -2.96
C ILE A 47 -14.55 -2.39 -3.12
N PHE A 48 -14.44 -1.15 -3.64
CA PHE A 48 -13.18 -0.46 -3.85
C PHE A 48 -12.36 -0.39 -2.57
N LEU A 49 -12.94 0.06 -1.47
CA LEU A 49 -12.26 0.19 -0.18
C LEU A 49 -11.95 -1.16 0.50
N GLY A 50 -12.43 -2.27 -0.03
CA GLY A 50 -12.15 -3.61 0.46
C GLY A 50 -10.73 -4.10 0.15
N TYR A 51 -10.03 -3.54 -0.82
CA TYR A 51 -8.74 -4.03 -1.27
C TYR A 51 -7.57 -3.41 -0.52
N PHE A 52 -6.64 -4.25 -0.01
CA PHE A 52 -5.39 -3.80 0.61
C PHE A 52 -4.56 -2.91 -0.32
N THR A 53 -4.51 -3.26 -1.62
CA THR A 53 -3.87 -2.46 -2.65
C THR A 53 -4.40 -1.03 -2.70
N ILE A 54 -5.72 -0.86 -2.64
CA ILE A 54 -6.36 0.45 -2.70
C ILE A 54 -6.02 1.28 -1.47
N LEU A 55 -6.17 0.69 -0.29
CA LEU A 55 -5.86 1.38 0.97
C LEU A 55 -4.38 1.76 1.04
N THR A 56 -3.49 0.87 0.59
CA THR A 56 -2.04 1.15 0.60
C THR A 56 -1.66 2.21 -0.43
N ASN A 57 -2.22 2.19 -1.64
CA ASN A 57 -2.00 3.26 -2.62
C ASN A 57 -2.56 4.60 -2.13
N LEU A 58 -3.70 4.62 -1.41
CA LEU A 58 -4.22 5.82 -0.76
C LEU A 58 -3.23 6.37 0.29
N VAL A 59 -2.64 5.49 1.12
CA VAL A 59 -1.60 5.88 2.08
C VAL A 59 -0.38 6.46 1.37
N VAL A 60 0.04 5.89 0.24
CA VAL A 60 1.13 6.45 -0.62
C VAL A 60 0.75 7.85 -1.11
N CYS A 61 -0.46 8.03 -1.65
CA CYS A 61 -0.94 9.33 -2.11
C CYS A 61 -0.88 10.37 -0.98
N LEU A 62 -1.34 10.02 0.22
CA LEU A 62 -1.30 10.90 1.40
C LEU A 62 0.14 11.18 1.85
N ALA A 63 1.02 10.18 1.83
CA ALA A 63 2.43 10.33 2.21
C ALA A 63 3.20 11.28 1.27
N LEU A 64 2.85 11.31 -0.01
CA LEU A 64 3.42 12.24 -0.98
C LEU A 64 2.78 13.64 -0.90
N THR A 65 1.48 13.73 -0.68
CA THR A 65 0.71 14.96 -0.82
C THR A 65 0.71 15.82 0.46
N LEU A 66 0.48 15.21 1.63
CA LEU A 66 0.29 15.97 2.87
C LEU A 66 1.54 16.75 3.32
N PRO A 67 2.76 16.18 3.27
CA PRO A 67 3.96 16.96 3.57
C PRO A 67 4.23 18.09 2.56
N LEU A 68 3.74 17.94 1.32
CA LEU A 68 3.92 18.93 0.26
C LEU A 68 2.95 20.10 0.40
N LEU A 69 1.65 19.83 0.62
CA LEU A 69 0.59 20.83 0.60
C LEU A 69 0.20 21.36 1.99
N ALA A 70 0.38 20.55 3.03
CA ALA A 70 -0.04 20.87 4.39
C ALA A 70 1.03 20.53 5.44
N PRO A 71 2.30 21.00 5.27
CA PRO A 71 3.44 20.61 6.13
C PRO A 71 3.28 21.00 7.60
N ALA A 72 2.50 22.05 7.88
CA ALA A 72 2.27 22.55 9.24
C ALA A 72 1.21 21.75 10.02
N THR A 73 0.43 20.90 9.35
CA THR A 73 -0.58 20.07 10.01
C THR A 73 0.04 18.86 10.73
N SER A 74 -0.69 18.27 11.67
CA SER A 74 -0.25 17.03 12.34
C SER A 74 -0.06 15.89 11.35
N ALA A 75 -0.96 15.76 10.36
CA ALA A 75 -0.86 14.76 9.30
C ALA A 75 0.34 15.00 8.37
N GLY A 76 0.58 16.26 7.96
CA GLY A 76 1.76 16.61 7.16
C GLY A 76 3.07 16.29 7.87
N ARG A 77 3.18 16.62 9.16
CA ARG A 77 4.34 16.26 9.99
C ARG A 77 4.49 14.75 10.20
N PHE A 78 3.39 14.02 10.37
CA PHE A 78 3.40 12.57 10.50
C PHE A 78 3.96 11.91 9.25
N PHE A 79 3.45 12.24 8.08
CA PHE A 79 3.91 11.69 6.80
C PHE A 79 5.27 12.24 6.34
N ALA A 80 5.80 13.30 6.96
CA ALA A 80 7.18 13.75 6.72
C ALA A 80 8.24 12.91 7.47
N ARG A 81 7.85 12.01 8.37
CA ARG A 81 8.75 11.20 9.17
C ARG A 81 9.39 10.08 8.36
N SER A 82 10.68 9.84 8.58
CA SER A 82 11.46 8.80 7.92
C SER A 82 10.98 7.38 8.25
N ASP A 83 10.62 7.11 9.51
CA ASP A 83 10.10 5.82 9.97
C ASP A 83 8.72 5.51 9.39
N VAL A 84 7.84 6.51 9.27
CA VAL A 84 6.52 6.36 8.62
C VAL A 84 6.69 6.02 7.14
N ASN A 85 7.53 6.77 6.41
CA ASN A 85 7.77 6.51 4.99
C ASN A 85 8.46 5.15 4.74
N ALA A 86 9.26 4.66 5.67
CA ALA A 86 9.81 3.31 5.60
C ALA A 86 8.70 2.24 5.74
N GLY A 87 7.73 2.45 6.64
CA GLY A 87 6.56 1.60 6.76
C GLY A 87 5.67 1.63 5.51
N VAL A 88 5.44 2.82 4.94
CA VAL A 88 4.71 2.98 3.66
C VAL A 88 5.45 2.27 2.52
N ALA A 89 6.79 2.41 2.44
CA ALA A 89 7.60 1.71 1.44
C ALA A 89 7.50 0.18 1.61
N THR A 90 7.55 -0.33 2.85
CA THR A 90 7.34 -1.76 3.12
C THR A 90 5.97 -2.20 2.63
N SER A 91 4.91 -1.45 2.95
CA SER A 91 3.54 -1.80 2.60
C SER A 91 3.30 -1.80 1.10
N ILE A 92 3.81 -0.79 0.38
CA ILE A 92 3.58 -0.71 -1.07
C ILE A 92 4.43 -1.72 -1.86
N VAL A 93 5.65 -2.02 -1.41
CA VAL A 93 6.47 -3.09 -2.00
C VAL A 93 5.82 -4.45 -1.74
N PHE A 94 5.25 -4.68 -0.54
CA PHE A 94 4.48 -5.88 -0.26
C PHE A 94 3.28 -6.02 -1.21
N VAL A 95 2.56 -4.94 -1.53
CA VAL A 95 1.48 -4.94 -2.56
C VAL A 95 2.01 -5.42 -3.90
N GLY A 96 3.14 -4.88 -4.38
CA GLY A 96 3.74 -5.27 -5.66
C GLY A 96 4.15 -6.75 -5.69
N LEU A 97 4.80 -7.23 -4.62
CA LEU A 97 5.22 -8.63 -4.51
C LEU A 97 4.01 -9.59 -4.39
N ALA A 98 3.04 -9.25 -3.54
CA ALA A 98 1.83 -10.06 -3.39
C ALA A 98 1.05 -10.14 -4.70
N TYR A 99 0.91 -9.03 -5.44
CA TYR A 99 0.31 -9.06 -6.77
C TYR A 99 1.08 -9.98 -7.71
N TYR A 100 2.40 -9.81 -7.81
CA TYR A 100 3.23 -10.59 -8.73
C TYR A 100 3.17 -12.10 -8.47
N PHE A 101 3.24 -12.53 -7.21
CA PHE A 101 3.28 -13.94 -6.87
C PHE A 101 1.90 -14.59 -6.73
N LEU A 102 0.88 -13.85 -6.26
CA LEU A 102 -0.41 -14.44 -5.91
C LEU A 102 -1.56 -14.06 -6.87
N LEU A 103 -1.48 -12.90 -7.55
CA LEU A 103 -2.65 -12.33 -8.21
C LEU A 103 -2.50 -12.14 -9.72
N ARG A 104 -1.29 -11.98 -10.26
CA ARG A 104 -1.07 -11.61 -11.67
C ARG A 104 -1.69 -12.59 -12.69
N ASN A 105 -1.87 -13.85 -12.31
CA ASN A 105 -2.44 -14.91 -13.16
C ASN A 105 -3.91 -15.20 -12.82
N VAL A 106 -4.52 -14.46 -11.87
CA VAL A 106 -5.91 -14.69 -11.44
C VAL A 106 -6.90 -14.07 -12.40
N TRP A 107 -6.52 -12.97 -13.05
CA TRP A 107 -7.34 -12.26 -14.02
C TRP A 107 -6.47 -11.58 -15.09
N ASN A 108 -7.10 -11.28 -16.26
CA ASN A 108 -6.40 -10.66 -17.38
C ASN A 108 -6.98 -9.27 -17.67
N PRO A 109 -6.49 -8.19 -17.02
CA PRO A 109 -6.98 -6.84 -17.23
C PRO A 109 -6.69 -6.36 -18.66
N GLN A 110 -7.65 -5.63 -19.25
CA GLN A 110 -7.53 -5.06 -20.59
C GLN A 110 -7.81 -3.55 -20.57
N GLY A 111 -7.31 -2.81 -21.57
CA GLY A 111 -7.59 -1.38 -21.73
C GLY A 111 -7.21 -0.54 -20.50
N LEU A 112 -8.13 0.29 -20.02
CA LEU A 112 -7.92 1.14 -18.86
C LEU A 112 -7.67 0.36 -17.56
N SER A 113 -8.25 -0.85 -17.43
CA SER A 113 -8.01 -1.72 -16.29
C SER A 113 -6.56 -2.22 -16.26
N LEU A 114 -5.95 -2.51 -17.43
CA LEU A 114 -4.54 -2.86 -17.53
C LEU A 114 -3.63 -1.69 -17.09
N LEU A 115 -3.97 -0.46 -17.51
CA LEU A 115 -3.24 0.74 -17.12
C LEU A 115 -3.31 0.97 -15.60
N ALA A 116 -4.52 0.94 -15.02
CA ALA A 116 -4.70 1.09 -13.58
C ALA A 116 -3.95 0.00 -12.80
N ASN A 117 -4.05 -1.25 -13.25
CA ASN A 117 -3.35 -2.38 -12.66
C ASN A 117 -1.82 -2.20 -12.70
N ALA A 118 -1.27 -1.77 -13.84
CA ALA A 118 0.16 -1.52 -13.99
C ALA A 118 0.64 -0.40 -13.03
N ILE A 119 -0.11 0.69 -12.92
CA ILE A 119 0.24 1.80 -12.03
C ILE A 119 0.21 1.35 -10.58
N LEU A 120 -0.86 0.71 -10.13
CA LEU A 120 -1.06 0.38 -8.70
C LEU A 120 -0.15 -0.73 -8.19
N HIS A 121 0.23 -1.70 -9.05
CA HIS A 121 0.95 -2.90 -8.61
C HIS A 121 2.42 -2.94 -9.04
N TYR A 122 2.84 -2.14 -10.03
CA TYR A 122 4.23 -2.13 -10.49
C TYR A 122 4.86 -0.74 -10.40
N VAL A 123 4.23 0.27 -11.00
CA VAL A 123 4.84 1.60 -11.14
C VAL A 123 4.91 2.32 -9.79
N THR A 124 3.80 2.42 -9.08
CA THR A 124 3.75 3.07 -7.75
C THR A 124 4.66 2.38 -6.73
N PRO A 125 4.65 1.04 -6.58
CA PRO A 125 5.60 0.34 -5.69
C PRO A 125 7.07 0.62 -6.01
N ALA A 126 7.44 0.54 -7.29
CA ALA A 126 8.83 0.77 -7.71
C ALA A 126 9.27 2.23 -7.47
N LEU A 127 8.46 3.18 -7.93
CA LEU A 127 8.79 4.60 -7.81
C LEU A 127 8.76 5.09 -6.35
N PHE A 128 7.85 4.60 -5.51
CA PHE A 128 7.83 4.97 -4.10
C PHE A 128 9.02 4.38 -3.34
N LEU A 129 9.45 3.16 -3.65
CA LEU A 129 10.66 2.56 -3.09
C LEU A 129 11.91 3.39 -3.46
N ILE A 130 12.05 3.78 -4.74
CA ILE A 130 13.13 4.64 -5.22
C ILE A 130 13.09 6.00 -4.52
N TYR A 131 11.91 6.63 -4.46
CA TYR A 131 11.70 7.88 -3.75
C TYR A 131 12.12 7.78 -2.28
N TRP A 132 11.63 6.77 -1.55
CA TRP A 132 12.01 6.54 -0.16
C TRP A 132 13.51 6.33 -0.01
N TRP A 133 14.13 5.59 -0.94
CA TRP A 133 15.56 5.28 -0.89
C TRP A 133 16.43 6.53 -0.98
N PHE A 134 16.10 7.49 -1.82
CA PHE A 134 16.89 8.69 -2.02
C PHE A 134 16.44 9.89 -1.17
N ALA A 135 15.17 9.94 -0.78
CA ALA A 135 14.58 11.13 -0.16
C ALA A 135 14.73 11.17 1.38
N PHE A 136 14.85 10.03 2.03
CA PHE A 136 14.85 9.96 3.49
C PHE A 136 16.16 9.49 4.08
N PRO A 137 16.62 10.12 5.23
CA PRO A 137 17.82 9.67 5.93
C PRO A 137 17.58 8.27 6.54
N LYS A 138 18.52 7.36 6.35
CA LYS A 138 18.42 5.94 6.75
C LYS A 138 18.85 5.67 8.20
N GLY A 139 19.45 6.68 8.86
CA GLY A 139 20.15 6.49 10.14
C GLY A 139 19.30 6.18 11.37
N ALA A 140 17.97 6.34 11.29
CA ALA A 140 17.09 6.29 12.47
C ALA A 140 16.21 5.03 12.56
N LEU A 141 16.32 4.09 11.62
CA LEU A 141 15.44 2.92 11.61
C LEU A 141 15.87 1.89 12.65
N ARG A 142 14.93 1.48 13.52
CA ARG A 142 15.11 0.46 14.54
C ARG A 142 14.65 -0.90 14.05
N TRP A 143 15.25 -1.98 14.52
CA TRP A 143 14.85 -3.35 14.20
C TRP A 143 13.43 -3.71 14.65
N SER A 144 12.87 -2.97 15.62
CA SER A 144 11.50 -3.14 16.08
C SER A 144 10.44 -2.50 15.18
N TYR A 145 10.82 -1.61 14.25
CA TYR A 145 9.84 -0.91 13.40
C TYR A 145 8.98 -1.82 12.51
N PRO A 146 9.49 -2.90 11.90
CA PRO A 146 8.64 -3.83 11.15
C PRO A 146 7.48 -4.41 11.95
N LEU A 147 7.66 -4.63 13.27
CA LEU A 147 6.58 -5.06 14.16
C LEU A 147 5.54 -3.95 14.39
N ILE A 148 5.96 -2.69 14.42
CA ILE A 148 5.04 -1.55 14.53
C ILE A 148 4.28 -1.37 13.20
N TRP A 149 4.97 -1.48 12.07
CA TRP A 149 4.34 -1.38 10.74
C TRP A 149 3.36 -2.52 10.47
N SER A 150 3.56 -3.70 11.07
CA SER A 150 2.67 -4.84 10.92
C SER A 150 1.28 -4.63 11.54
N ILE A 151 1.10 -3.61 12.38
CA ILE A 151 -0.21 -3.19 12.89
C ILE A 151 -1.16 -2.87 11.72
N TYR A 152 -0.64 -2.24 10.64
CA TYR A 152 -1.46 -1.87 9.49
C TYR A 152 -2.05 -3.08 8.74
N PRO A 153 -1.27 -4.07 8.25
CA PRO A 153 -1.84 -5.27 7.62
C PRO A 153 -2.65 -6.13 8.60
N THR A 154 -2.34 -6.13 9.91
CA THR A 154 -3.15 -6.82 10.91
C THR A 154 -4.52 -6.16 11.07
N ALA A 155 -4.57 -4.83 11.19
CA ALA A 155 -5.82 -4.07 11.24
C ALA A 155 -6.65 -4.26 9.96
N TYR A 156 -5.98 -4.29 8.80
CA TYR A 156 -6.63 -4.62 7.53
C TYR A 156 -7.25 -6.03 7.55
N MET A 157 -6.55 -7.04 8.07
CA MET A 157 -7.08 -8.40 8.15
C MET A 157 -8.35 -8.46 9.00
N VAL A 158 -8.35 -7.81 10.17
CA VAL A 158 -9.56 -7.71 11.01
C VAL A 158 -10.69 -7.01 10.25
N TYR A 159 -10.39 -5.87 9.62
CA TYR A 159 -11.36 -5.12 8.83
C TYR A 159 -11.98 -5.97 7.70
N VAL A 160 -11.15 -6.65 6.91
CA VAL A 160 -11.63 -7.38 5.74
C VAL A 160 -12.42 -8.63 6.10
N LEU A 161 -12.12 -9.28 7.23
CA LEU A 161 -12.89 -10.42 7.73
C LEU A 161 -14.26 -9.97 8.22
N ILE A 162 -14.34 -8.93 9.05
CA ILE A 162 -15.62 -8.36 9.53
C ILE A 162 -16.45 -7.88 8.33
N ARG A 163 -15.84 -7.14 7.41
CA ARG A 163 -16.51 -6.66 6.21
C ARG A 163 -17.01 -7.81 5.34
N GLY A 164 -16.21 -8.84 5.16
CA GLY A 164 -16.55 -10.02 4.34
C GLY A 164 -17.77 -10.75 4.88
N GLU A 165 -17.85 -10.93 6.20
CA GLU A 165 -19.04 -11.50 6.87
C GLU A 165 -20.30 -10.65 6.64
N ILE A 166 -20.19 -9.33 6.74
CA ILE A 166 -21.35 -8.43 6.60
C ILE A 166 -21.87 -8.40 5.15
N ILE A 167 -20.97 -8.37 4.15
CA ILE A 167 -21.36 -8.19 2.75
C ILE A 167 -21.34 -9.48 1.91
N GLY A 168 -20.93 -10.61 2.50
CA GLY A 168 -20.84 -11.90 1.82
C GLY A 168 -19.76 -11.96 0.72
N ARG A 169 -18.75 -11.06 0.75
CA ARG A 169 -17.73 -10.97 -0.31
C ARG A 169 -16.37 -10.54 0.21
N TYR A 170 -15.35 -11.34 -0.10
CA TYR A 170 -13.95 -11.09 0.24
C TYR A 170 -13.16 -10.64 -1.00
N PRO A 171 -12.14 -9.74 -0.83
CA PRO A 171 -11.40 -9.17 -1.96
C PRO A 171 -10.40 -10.15 -2.59
N TYR A 172 -9.94 -11.16 -1.85
CA TYR A 172 -8.93 -12.11 -2.30
C TYR A 172 -9.30 -13.54 -1.90
N GLY A 173 -9.25 -14.48 -2.84
CA GLY A 173 -9.62 -15.88 -2.58
C GLY A 173 -8.74 -16.58 -1.53
N PHE A 174 -7.47 -16.14 -1.37
CA PHE A 174 -6.57 -16.71 -0.36
C PHE A 174 -6.85 -16.24 1.09
N ILE A 175 -7.76 -15.28 1.28
CA ILE A 175 -8.29 -14.84 2.59
C ILE A 175 -9.83 -14.87 2.64
N ASP A 176 -10.44 -15.71 1.82
CA ASP A 176 -11.89 -15.90 1.78
C ASP A 176 -12.28 -17.15 2.58
N PRO A 177 -12.78 -17.00 3.83
CA PRO A 177 -13.15 -18.16 4.65
C PRO A 177 -14.30 -18.98 4.06
N SER A 178 -15.15 -18.40 3.22
CA SER A 178 -16.25 -19.10 2.55
C SER A 178 -15.74 -20.06 1.48
N ALA A 179 -14.59 -19.75 0.85
CA ALA A 179 -13.99 -20.55 -0.19
C ALA A 179 -13.00 -21.60 0.35
N ILE A 180 -12.20 -21.25 1.38
CA ILE A 180 -11.07 -22.08 1.84
C ILE A 180 -11.16 -22.49 3.32
N GLY A 181 -12.18 -22.03 4.06
CA GLY A 181 -12.36 -22.26 5.48
C GLY A 181 -11.49 -21.35 6.36
N TYR A 182 -11.94 -21.11 7.60
CA TYR A 182 -11.27 -20.20 8.55
C TYR A 182 -9.84 -20.63 8.88
N GLN A 183 -9.59 -21.94 9.05
CA GLN A 183 -8.25 -22.44 9.40
C GLN A 183 -7.23 -22.06 8.33
N ARG A 184 -7.52 -22.32 7.05
CA ARG A 184 -6.63 -21.94 5.95
C ARG A 184 -6.48 -20.42 5.80
N THR A 185 -7.56 -19.70 5.97
CA THR A 185 -7.53 -18.21 5.96
C THR A 185 -6.57 -17.69 7.03
N MET A 186 -6.61 -18.21 8.25
CA MET A 186 -5.69 -17.79 9.32
C MET A 186 -4.24 -18.19 9.04
N ILE A 187 -3.99 -19.38 8.52
CA ILE A 187 -2.64 -19.80 8.12
C ILE A 187 -2.09 -18.85 7.05
N ASN A 188 -2.88 -18.53 6.03
CA ASN A 188 -2.49 -17.58 4.97
C ASN A 188 -2.24 -16.19 5.52
N ALA A 189 -3.10 -15.70 6.43
CA ALA A 189 -2.95 -14.40 7.08
C ALA A 189 -1.63 -14.31 7.88
N VAL A 190 -1.32 -15.32 8.68
CA VAL A 190 -0.07 -15.39 9.44
C VAL A 190 1.13 -15.47 8.48
N GLY A 191 1.06 -16.29 7.44
CA GLY A 191 2.11 -16.39 6.43
C GLY A 191 2.41 -15.06 5.75
N LEU A 192 1.36 -14.33 5.33
CA LEU A 192 1.49 -12.99 4.74
C LEU A 192 2.08 -11.98 5.72
N LEU A 193 1.69 -12.05 7.00
CA LEU A 193 2.24 -11.19 8.04
C LEU A 193 3.73 -11.45 8.29
N VAL A 194 4.14 -12.73 8.31
CA VAL A 194 5.56 -13.12 8.40
C VAL A 194 6.36 -12.57 7.22
N VAL A 195 5.84 -12.71 5.99
CA VAL A 195 6.47 -12.14 4.78
C VAL A 195 6.57 -10.61 4.87
N PHE A 196 5.52 -9.94 5.35
CA PHE A 196 5.53 -8.48 5.56
C PHE A 196 6.61 -8.04 6.54
N VAL A 197 6.71 -8.71 7.69
CA VAL A 197 7.72 -8.41 8.72
C VAL A 197 9.12 -8.68 8.17
N ALA A 198 9.33 -9.81 7.48
CA ALA A 198 10.62 -10.13 6.86
C ALA A 198 11.03 -9.07 5.84
N LEU A 199 10.11 -8.63 4.98
CA LEU A 199 10.36 -7.53 4.04
C LEU A 199 10.75 -6.23 4.77
N GLY A 200 10.05 -5.89 5.84
CA GLY A 200 10.38 -4.73 6.66
C GLY A 200 11.78 -4.84 7.29
N LEU A 201 12.17 -6.02 7.78
CA LEU A 201 13.51 -6.28 8.30
C LEU A 201 14.59 -6.14 7.22
N ILE A 202 14.33 -6.61 6.00
CA ILE A 202 15.22 -6.43 4.85
C ILE A 202 15.42 -4.93 4.55
N LEU A 203 14.35 -4.14 4.50
CA LEU A 203 14.45 -2.70 4.26
C LEU A 203 15.21 -1.97 5.38
N VAL A 204 15.00 -2.36 6.64
CA VAL A 204 15.78 -1.82 7.78
C VAL A 204 17.27 -2.20 7.65
N ALA A 205 17.59 -3.45 7.28
CA ALA A 205 18.96 -3.90 7.08
C ALA A 205 19.65 -3.11 5.98
N LEU A 206 19.01 -2.98 4.81
CA LEU A 206 19.54 -2.20 3.66
C LEU A 206 19.75 -0.73 4.02
N ALA A 207 18.80 -0.12 4.72
CA ALA A 207 18.92 1.26 5.18
C ALA A 207 20.12 1.47 6.14
N ARG A 208 20.35 0.52 7.04
CA ARG A 208 21.49 0.57 7.97
C ARG A 208 22.83 0.35 7.27
N LEU A 209 22.86 -0.53 6.28
CA LEU A 209 24.05 -0.77 5.46
C LEU A 209 24.44 0.49 4.68
N GLN A 210 23.49 1.14 4.01
CA GLN A 210 23.72 2.40 3.29
C GLN A 210 24.32 3.48 4.21
N ARG A 211 23.87 3.59 5.45
CA ARG A 211 24.44 4.54 6.41
C ARG A 211 25.91 4.29 6.67
N ARG A 212 26.33 3.02 6.83
CA ARG A 212 27.74 2.66 7.12
C ARG A 212 28.69 2.99 5.95
N ILE A 213 28.17 2.98 4.73
CA ILE A 213 28.96 3.27 3.52
C ILE A 213 29.11 4.78 3.30
N SER A 214 28.16 5.57 3.83
CA SER A 214 28.12 7.04 3.64
C SER A 214 28.79 7.83 4.78
N THR A 215 29.27 7.16 5.83
CA THR A 215 30.12 7.69 6.92
C THR A 215 31.57 7.32 6.72
#